data_a303c9d9dcf4cec206784d8a190ef410
#
_entry.id   a303c9d9dcf4cec206784d8a190ef410
#
_cell.length_a   1.000
_cell.length_b   1.000
_cell.length_c   1.000
_cell.angle_alpha   90.00
_cell.angle_beta   90.00
_cell.angle_gamma   90.00
#
_symmetry.space_group_name_H-M   'P 1'
#
loop_
_entity.id
_entity.type
_entity.pdbx_description
1 polymer ?
#
loop_
_entity_poly.entity_id
_entity_poly.type
_entity_poly.pdbx_seq_one_letter_code
_entity_poly.pdbx_strand_id
1 'polypeptide(L)'
;MQDTASGIDIIENRTYDEIAVGDSAMLVRTLRPEDIRMFATMAGEVNPAHVDPEYARSAQFREIAAHGMWGSAMIANLLGTQFPGPGTVMLSQNLRFAGEVRIGDTIAATVTCRRKSDHGRHVLFDCVCVNQDGTRVIDGQAEVAAAAF
;
A
#
# COMPACT_ATOMS: atom_id res chain seq x y z
N MET A 1 5.84 34.24 -11.41
CA MET A 1 6.04 33.40 -12.60
C MET A 1 6.08 31.96 -12.17
N GLN A 2 5.04 31.23 -12.48
CA GLN A 2 5.03 29.82 -12.20
C GLN A 2 5.90 29.12 -13.23
N ASP A 3 6.94 28.47 -12.76
CA ASP A 3 7.70 27.59 -13.60
C ASP A 3 6.86 26.32 -13.81
N THR A 4 6.21 26.27 -14.96
CA THR A 4 5.48 25.08 -15.38
C THR A 4 6.40 24.08 -16.08
N ALA A 5 7.70 24.32 -16.02
CA ALA A 5 8.67 23.47 -16.64
C ALA A 5 8.80 22.20 -15.80
N SER A 6 8.37 21.14 -16.40
CA SER A 6 8.55 19.74 -16.02
C SER A 6 7.77 19.32 -14.78
N GLY A 7 6.73 18.54 -15.00
CA GLY A 7 6.12 17.69 -13.99
C GLY A 7 7.05 16.55 -13.53
N ILE A 8 8.28 16.91 -13.20
CA ILE A 8 9.15 16.01 -12.43
C ILE A 8 8.82 16.32 -10.99
N ASP A 9 7.92 15.54 -10.43
CA ASP A 9 7.77 15.49 -8.99
C ASP A 9 9.13 15.09 -8.44
N ILE A 10 9.79 16.03 -7.78
CA ILE A 10 11.00 15.71 -7.03
C ILE A 10 10.55 14.81 -5.89
N ILE A 11 10.80 13.52 -6.05
CA ILE A 11 10.52 12.56 -5.00
C ILE A 11 11.60 12.76 -3.94
N GLU A 12 11.23 13.42 -2.86
CA GLU A 12 12.10 13.62 -1.71
C GLU A 12 11.99 12.42 -0.78
N ASN A 13 13.14 11.86 -0.41
CA ASN A 13 13.14 10.88 0.66
C ASN A 13 13.32 11.59 2.00
N ARG A 14 12.83 10.96 3.06
CA ARG A 14 13.16 11.32 4.42
C ARG A 14 14.16 10.33 4.98
N THR A 15 15.26 10.87 5.48
CA THR A 15 16.26 10.04 6.14
C THR A 15 15.77 9.63 7.52
N TYR A 16 16.46 8.66 8.11
CA TYR A 16 16.11 8.18 9.46
C TYR A 16 15.96 9.32 10.47
N ASP A 17 16.89 10.27 10.47
CA ASP A 17 16.87 11.37 11.44
C ASP A 17 15.74 12.36 11.20
N GLU A 18 15.24 12.44 9.97
CA GLU A 18 14.15 13.34 9.60
C GLU A 18 12.78 12.78 9.90
N ILE A 19 12.69 11.50 10.26
CA ILE A 19 11.41 10.85 10.59
C ILE A 19 11.16 10.98 12.09
N ALA A 20 9.97 11.45 12.47
CA ALA A 20 9.53 11.53 13.85
C ALA A 20 8.37 10.57 14.11
N VAL A 21 8.32 10.05 15.34
CA VAL A 21 7.17 9.26 15.79
C VAL A 21 5.91 10.11 15.67
N GLY A 22 4.88 9.56 15.04
CA GLY A 22 3.64 10.25 14.75
C GLY A 22 3.56 10.81 13.34
N ASP A 23 4.67 10.90 12.61
CA ASP A 23 4.64 11.29 11.19
C ASP A 23 3.86 10.26 10.39
N SER A 24 3.05 10.73 9.47
CA SER A 24 2.20 9.85 8.66
C SER A 24 2.12 10.30 7.21
N ALA A 25 1.72 9.37 6.35
CA ALA A 25 1.44 9.64 4.95
C ALA A 25 0.28 8.75 4.49
N MET A 26 -0.39 9.17 3.44
CA MET A 26 -1.56 8.47 2.91
C MET A 26 -1.48 8.39 1.40
N LEU A 27 -1.93 7.26 0.87
CA LEU A 27 -2.09 7.02 -0.56
C LEU A 27 -3.52 6.55 -0.80
N VAL A 28 -4.20 7.15 -1.77
CA VAL A 28 -5.57 6.77 -2.13
C VAL A 28 -5.58 6.21 -3.54
N ARG A 29 -6.15 5.03 -3.71
CA ARG A 29 -6.31 4.40 -5.01
C ARG A 29 -7.64 3.69 -5.13
N THR A 30 -8.21 3.74 -6.34
CA THR A 30 -9.40 2.94 -6.68
C THR A 30 -8.95 1.65 -7.36
N LEU A 31 -9.46 0.52 -6.86
CA LEU A 31 -9.16 -0.78 -7.45
C LEU A 31 -9.92 -0.95 -8.76
N ARG A 32 -9.19 -1.20 -9.83
CA ARG A 32 -9.74 -1.39 -11.19
C ARG A 32 -9.54 -2.83 -11.65
N PRO A 33 -10.36 -3.30 -12.61
CA PRO A 33 -10.17 -4.66 -13.15
C PRO A 33 -8.78 -4.90 -13.71
N GLU A 34 -8.17 -3.87 -14.31
CA GLU A 34 -6.82 -3.94 -14.87
C GLU A 34 -5.78 -4.22 -13.80
N ASP A 35 -5.95 -3.66 -12.62
CA ASP A 35 -5.03 -3.85 -11.48
C ASP A 35 -5.02 -5.32 -11.05
N ILE A 36 -6.18 -5.94 -10.98
CA ILE A 36 -6.31 -7.36 -10.61
C ILE A 36 -5.64 -8.25 -11.64
N ARG A 37 -5.88 -7.99 -12.93
CA ARG A 37 -5.27 -8.78 -14.01
C ARG A 37 -3.76 -8.65 -14.01
N MET A 38 -3.27 -7.42 -13.88
CA MET A 38 -1.84 -7.14 -13.86
C MET A 38 -1.17 -7.81 -12.66
N PHE A 39 -1.77 -7.69 -11.49
CA PHE A 39 -1.25 -8.28 -10.28
C PHE A 39 -1.25 -9.82 -10.37
N ALA A 40 -2.34 -10.41 -10.84
CA ALA A 40 -2.45 -11.86 -10.99
C ALA A 40 -1.41 -12.39 -11.98
N THR A 41 -1.20 -11.71 -13.10
CA THR A 41 -0.20 -12.09 -14.10
C THR A 41 1.20 -12.02 -13.51
N MET A 42 1.53 -10.95 -12.83
CA MET A 42 2.84 -10.73 -12.23
C MET A 42 3.16 -11.74 -11.13
N ALA A 43 2.16 -12.07 -10.33
CA ALA A 43 2.31 -13.00 -9.20
C ALA A 43 2.17 -14.48 -9.63
N GLY A 44 1.77 -14.74 -10.87
CA GLY A 44 1.51 -16.10 -11.33
C GLY A 44 0.25 -16.71 -10.73
N GLU A 45 -0.62 -15.90 -10.14
CA GLU A 45 -1.86 -16.38 -9.56
C GLU A 45 -2.95 -16.47 -10.59
N VAL A 46 -3.59 -17.64 -10.67
CA VAL A 46 -4.65 -17.94 -11.63
C VAL A 46 -5.96 -18.34 -10.96
N ASN A 47 -6.21 -17.81 -9.76
CA ASN A 47 -7.48 -18.08 -9.08
C ASN A 47 -8.64 -17.48 -9.88
N PRO A 48 -9.56 -18.31 -10.44
CA PRO A 48 -10.62 -17.80 -11.31
C PRO A 48 -11.53 -16.77 -10.63
N ALA A 49 -11.72 -16.85 -9.33
CA ALA A 49 -12.53 -15.89 -8.59
C ALA A 49 -11.97 -14.47 -8.64
N HIS A 50 -10.66 -14.31 -8.86
CA HIS A 50 -10.01 -13.01 -8.93
C HIS A 50 -9.89 -12.46 -10.35
N VAL A 51 -9.94 -13.32 -11.39
CA VAL A 51 -9.65 -12.91 -12.77
C VAL A 51 -10.83 -13.08 -13.73
N ASP A 52 -11.82 -13.88 -13.38
CA ASP A 52 -13.00 -14.18 -14.21
C ASP A 52 -14.27 -13.67 -13.51
N PRO A 53 -14.83 -12.52 -13.96
CA PRO A 53 -16.07 -11.99 -13.36
C PRO A 53 -17.25 -12.94 -13.50
N GLU A 54 -17.34 -13.68 -14.60
CA GLU A 54 -18.43 -14.61 -14.83
C GLU A 54 -18.33 -15.81 -13.91
N TYR A 55 -17.15 -16.35 -13.72
CA TYR A 55 -16.91 -17.41 -12.75
C TYR A 55 -17.25 -16.95 -11.33
N ALA A 56 -16.80 -15.75 -10.95
CA ALA A 56 -17.06 -15.20 -9.62
C ALA A 56 -18.57 -15.07 -9.36
N ARG A 57 -19.32 -14.63 -10.34
CA ARG A 57 -20.79 -14.52 -10.22
C ARG A 57 -21.46 -15.89 -10.10
N SER A 58 -21.05 -16.85 -10.92
CA SER A 58 -21.60 -18.20 -10.92
C SER A 58 -21.27 -18.95 -9.62
N ALA A 59 -20.14 -18.62 -9.00
CA ALA A 59 -19.69 -19.22 -7.74
C ALA A 59 -20.21 -18.45 -6.50
N GLN A 60 -21.28 -17.66 -6.64
CA GLN A 60 -21.91 -16.83 -5.59
C GLN A 60 -21.14 -15.53 -5.28
N PHE A 61 -20.14 -15.19 -6.04
CA PHE A 61 -19.50 -13.88 -5.94
C PHE A 61 -20.16 -12.92 -6.93
N ARG A 62 -20.58 -11.76 -6.46
CA ARG A 62 -21.20 -10.74 -7.32
C ARG A 62 -20.17 -9.92 -8.05
N GLU A 63 -19.00 -9.83 -7.49
CA GLU A 63 -17.89 -9.03 -8.00
C GLU A 63 -16.60 -9.82 -7.82
N ILE A 64 -15.60 -9.51 -8.64
CA ILE A 64 -14.29 -10.10 -8.45
C ILE A 64 -13.69 -9.53 -7.17
N ALA A 65 -13.37 -10.41 -6.23
CA ALA A 65 -12.68 -10.01 -5.02
C ALA A 65 -11.25 -9.58 -5.34
N ALA A 66 -10.80 -8.50 -4.73
CA ALA A 66 -9.44 -8.06 -4.88
C ALA A 66 -8.49 -9.04 -4.22
N HIS A 67 -7.34 -9.25 -4.86
CA HIS A 67 -6.27 -10.01 -4.25
C HIS A 67 -5.75 -9.28 -3.00
N GLY A 68 -5.68 -9.97 -1.87
CA GLY A 68 -5.25 -9.34 -0.61
C GLY A 68 -3.88 -8.66 -0.70
N MET A 69 -2.99 -9.20 -1.51
CA MET A 69 -1.65 -8.65 -1.70
C MET A 69 -1.63 -7.32 -2.44
N TRP A 70 -2.71 -6.92 -3.12
CA TRP A 70 -2.80 -5.59 -3.71
C TRP A 70 -2.68 -4.50 -2.64
N GLY A 71 -3.36 -4.65 -1.51
CA GLY A 71 -3.25 -3.71 -0.39
C GLY A 71 -1.85 -3.71 0.23
N SER A 72 -1.24 -4.89 0.36
CA SER A 72 0.15 -5.00 0.80
C SER A 72 1.10 -4.27 -0.15
N ALA A 73 0.88 -4.38 -1.46
CA ALA A 73 1.67 -3.67 -2.46
C ALA A 73 1.48 -2.15 -2.38
N MET A 74 0.26 -1.67 -2.09
CA MET A 74 0.02 -0.23 -1.85
C MET A 74 0.85 0.30 -0.69
N ILE A 75 0.88 -0.44 0.42
CA ILE A 75 1.67 -0.07 1.60
C ILE A 75 3.16 -0.03 1.25
N ALA A 76 3.65 -1.04 0.56
CA ALA A 76 5.05 -1.08 0.12
C ALA A 76 5.39 0.07 -0.81
N ASN A 77 4.49 0.40 -1.74
CA ASN A 77 4.67 1.53 -2.64
C ASN A 77 4.72 2.86 -1.89
N LEU A 78 3.80 3.06 -0.95
CA LEU A 78 3.76 4.27 -0.12
C LEU A 78 5.06 4.47 0.65
N LEU A 79 5.55 3.41 1.31
CA LEU A 79 6.78 3.47 2.08
C LEU A 79 8.03 3.67 1.21
N GLY A 80 8.07 3.03 0.05
CA GLY A 80 9.24 3.05 -0.82
C GLY A 80 9.33 4.26 -1.74
N THR A 81 8.22 4.95 -2.02
CA THR A 81 8.19 6.03 -3.00
C THR A 81 7.81 7.39 -2.43
N GLN A 82 7.05 7.44 -1.35
CA GLN A 82 6.53 8.68 -0.77
C GLN A 82 7.07 8.99 0.62
N PHE A 83 6.96 8.02 1.54
CA PHE A 83 7.33 8.25 2.94
C PHE A 83 7.72 6.92 3.62
N PRO A 84 8.97 6.73 4.02
CA PRO A 84 10.12 7.63 3.91
C PRO A 84 10.60 7.92 2.48
N GLY A 85 10.22 7.13 1.49
CA GLY A 85 10.57 7.34 0.10
C GLY A 85 11.80 6.58 -0.35
N PRO A 86 12.44 7.01 -1.46
CA PRO A 86 13.57 6.31 -2.04
C PRO A 86 14.69 6.05 -1.04
N GLY A 87 15.32 4.89 -1.14
CA GLY A 87 16.36 4.45 -0.21
C GLY A 87 15.82 3.64 0.97
N THR A 88 14.51 3.55 1.12
CA THR A 88 13.86 2.72 2.13
C THR A 88 13.91 1.25 1.71
N VAL A 89 14.29 0.39 2.64
CA VAL A 89 14.31 -1.06 2.44
C VAL A 89 13.23 -1.70 3.30
N MET A 90 12.29 -2.41 2.67
CA MET A 90 11.26 -3.15 3.39
C MET A 90 11.87 -4.35 4.10
N LEU A 91 11.65 -4.45 5.40
CA LEU A 91 12.14 -5.58 6.20
C LEU A 91 11.03 -6.59 6.49
N SER A 92 9.83 -6.10 6.83
CA SER A 92 8.72 -7.00 7.13
C SER A 92 7.38 -6.27 7.01
N GLN A 93 6.35 -7.04 6.73
CA GLN A 93 4.96 -6.64 6.87
C GLN A 93 4.23 -7.71 7.65
N ASN A 94 3.46 -7.27 8.65
CA ASN A 94 2.57 -8.14 9.40
C ASN A 94 1.18 -7.53 9.33
N LEU A 95 0.37 -8.01 8.39
CA LEU A 95 -0.92 -7.44 8.05
C LEU A 95 -2.04 -8.42 8.33
N ARG A 96 -3.14 -7.87 8.80
CA ARG A 96 -4.41 -8.58 8.94
C ARG A 96 -5.37 -8.07 7.87
N PHE A 97 -5.94 -8.99 7.12
CA PHE A 97 -6.95 -8.71 6.10
C PHE A 97 -8.32 -8.83 6.77
N ALA A 98 -8.81 -7.69 7.29
CA ALA A 98 -10.01 -7.65 8.12
C ALA A 98 -11.30 -7.56 7.29
N GLY A 99 -11.18 -7.20 6.02
CA GLY A 99 -12.33 -7.07 5.12
C GLY A 99 -11.94 -7.31 3.68
N GLU A 100 -12.95 -7.52 2.86
CA GLU A 100 -12.78 -7.77 1.43
C GLU A 100 -12.70 -6.44 0.67
N VAL A 101 -11.76 -6.35 -0.25
CA VAL A 101 -11.65 -5.22 -1.18
C VAL A 101 -12.23 -5.67 -2.52
N ARG A 102 -13.12 -4.86 -3.10
CA ARG A 102 -13.81 -5.18 -4.34
C ARG A 102 -13.42 -4.21 -5.44
N ILE A 103 -13.55 -4.65 -6.68
CA ILE A 103 -13.36 -3.77 -7.82
C ILE A 103 -14.33 -2.59 -7.72
N GLY A 104 -13.79 -1.40 -7.89
CA GLY A 104 -14.53 -0.14 -7.72
C GLY A 104 -14.35 0.49 -6.35
N ASP A 105 -13.85 -0.24 -5.37
CA ASP A 105 -13.57 0.32 -4.05
C ASP A 105 -12.41 1.31 -4.14
N THR A 106 -12.56 2.41 -3.42
CA THR A 106 -11.48 3.40 -3.24
C THR A 106 -10.86 3.19 -1.87
N ILE A 107 -9.59 2.84 -1.88
CA ILE A 107 -8.85 2.48 -0.67
C ILE A 107 -7.89 3.59 -0.31
N ALA A 108 -7.96 4.03 0.95
CA ALA A 108 -6.98 4.94 1.54
C ALA A 108 -6.05 4.13 2.44
N ALA A 109 -4.79 4.05 2.07
CA ALA A 109 -3.74 3.43 2.86
C ALA A 109 -2.99 4.50 3.64
N THR A 110 -2.89 4.34 4.94
CA THR A 110 -2.19 5.28 5.83
C THR A 110 -1.09 4.53 6.57
N VAL A 111 0.09 5.11 6.59
CA VAL A 111 1.22 4.64 7.41
C VAL A 111 1.59 5.72 8.41
N THR A 112 1.81 5.33 9.66
CA THR A 112 2.17 6.25 10.74
C THR A 112 3.37 5.70 11.48
N CYS A 113 4.39 6.51 11.63
CA CYS A 113 5.60 6.11 12.38
C CYS A 113 5.24 5.89 13.83
N ARG A 114 5.41 4.67 14.30
CA ARG A 114 5.12 4.27 15.67
C ARG A 114 6.36 4.24 16.53
N ARG A 115 7.48 3.76 16.00
CA ARG A 115 8.70 3.56 16.77
C ARG A 115 9.92 3.61 15.86
N LYS A 116 10.99 4.12 16.40
CA LYS A 116 12.29 4.15 15.72
C LYS A 116 13.31 3.41 16.58
N SER A 117 14.25 2.75 15.89
CA SER A 117 15.39 2.10 16.54
C SER A 117 16.67 2.54 15.85
N ASP A 118 17.59 3.11 16.60
CA ASP A 118 18.86 3.59 16.07
C ASP A 118 19.71 2.45 15.50
N HIS A 119 19.54 1.26 16.06
CA HIS A 119 20.23 0.08 15.56
C HIS A 119 19.66 -0.33 14.21
N GLY A 120 20.46 -0.16 13.14
CA GLY A 120 20.05 -0.46 11.78
C GLY A 120 19.09 0.55 11.15
N ARG A 121 18.80 1.66 11.82
CA ARG A 121 17.87 2.69 11.36
C ARG A 121 16.50 2.09 11.02
N HIS A 122 16.02 1.21 11.89
CA HIS A 122 14.72 0.57 11.71
C HIS A 122 13.60 1.51 12.15
N VAL A 123 12.54 1.55 11.35
CA VAL A 123 11.33 2.33 11.63
C VAL A 123 10.14 1.40 11.52
N LEU A 124 9.31 1.38 12.57
CA LEU A 124 8.08 0.61 12.61
C LEU A 124 6.91 1.53 12.31
N PHE A 125 6.11 1.15 11.32
CA PHE A 125 4.91 1.88 10.92
C PHE A 125 3.66 1.10 11.26
N ASP A 126 2.65 1.79 11.81
CA ASP A 126 1.28 1.29 11.82
C ASP A 126 0.69 1.50 10.43
N CYS A 127 0.03 0.49 9.90
CA CYS A 127 -0.56 0.50 8.56
C CYS A 127 -2.05 0.24 8.66
N VAL A 128 -2.85 1.09 8.01
CA VAL A 128 -4.30 0.96 7.98
C VAL A 128 -4.79 1.26 6.58
N CYS A 129 -5.64 0.39 6.04
CA CYS A 129 -6.35 0.65 4.79
C CYS A 129 -7.85 0.65 5.07
N VAL A 130 -8.53 1.70 4.59
CA VAL A 130 -9.98 1.84 4.70
C VAL A 130 -10.60 2.03 3.32
N ASN A 131 -11.83 1.53 3.14
CA ASN A 131 -12.57 1.76 1.90
C ASN A 131 -13.32 3.10 1.96
N GLN A 132 -14.09 3.41 0.92
CA GLN A 132 -14.86 4.66 0.81
C GLN A 132 -15.92 4.84 1.90
N ASP A 133 -16.35 3.74 2.52
CA ASP A 133 -17.33 3.77 3.61
C ASP A 133 -16.68 3.90 4.98
N GLY A 134 -15.36 4.03 5.01
CA GLY A 134 -14.59 4.08 6.26
C GLY A 134 -14.40 2.72 6.91
N THR A 135 -14.76 1.63 6.24
CA THR A 135 -14.54 0.29 6.75
C THR A 135 -13.08 -0.08 6.64
N ARG A 136 -12.51 -0.53 7.74
CA ARG A 136 -11.14 -0.98 7.79
C ARG A 136 -11.02 -2.36 7.11
N VAL A 137 -10.23 -2.43 6.05
CA VAL A 137 -10.04 -3.66 5.27
C VAL A 137 -8.69 -4.32 5.51
N ILE A 138 -7.69 -3.54 5.88
CA ILE A 138 -6.35 -4.03 6.24
C ILE A 138 -5.86 -3.24 7.44
N ASP A 139 -5.24 -3.93 8.39
CA ASP A 139 -4.49 -3.29 9.46
C ASP A 139 -3.27 -4.13 9.84
N GLY A 140 -2.29 -3.48 10.43
CA GLY A 140 -1.09 -4.16 10.88
C GLY A 140 0.10 -3.22 10.94
N GLN A 141 1.27 -3.78 10.70
CA GLN A 141 2.53 -3.06 10.84
C GLN A 141 3.49 -3.43 9.73
N ALA A 142 4.35 -2.48 9.39
CA ALA A 142 5.46 -2.68 8.49
C ALA A 142 6.74 -2.14 9.13
N GLU A 143 7.84 -2.86 8.98
CA GLU A 143 9.14 -2.40 9.43
C GLU A 143 10.06 -2.17 8.23
N VAL A 144 10.75 -1.06 8.25
CA VAL A 144 11.67 -0.68 7.19
C VAL A 144 13.02 -0.27 7.78
N ALA A 145 14.05 -0.34 6.96
CA ALA A 145 15.31 0.36 7.22
C ALA A 145 15.29 1.65 6.41
N ALA A 146 15.38 2.79 7.09
CA ALA A 146 15.36 4.09 6.45
C ALA A 146 16.75 4.49 5.94
N ALA A 147 16.77 5.35 4.91
CA ALA A 147 18.02 5.84 4.37
C ALA A 147 18.79 6.67 5.41
N ALA A 148 20.12 6.61 5.33
CA ALA A 148 20.98 7.42 6.18
C ALA A 148 21.12 8.86 5.66
N PHE A 149 20.98 9.01 4.35
CA PHE A 149 21.12 10.30 3.66
C PHE A 149 20.46 10.28 2.30
#